data_02e7a7b509b16781a61e8ba97a178417
#
_entry.id   02e7a7b509b16781a61e8ba97a178417
#
_cell.length_a   1.000
_cell.length_b   1.000
_cell.length_c   1.000
_cell.angle_alpha   90.00
_cell.angle_beta   90.00
_cell.angle_gamma   90.00
#
_symmetry.space_group_name_H-M   'P 1'
#
loop_
_entity.id
_entity.type
_entity.pdbx_description
1 polymer ?
#
loop_
_entity_poly.entity_id
_entity_poly.type
_entity_poly.pdbx_seq_one_letter_code
_entity_poly.pdbx_strand_id
1 'polypeptide(L)'
;PLLFLLAVYGKDSKKEESRVVVIAIDGLRWQEVFEGARRDSLMPFLWEMGRKKGCMIGNRNRKSKMEVANGIWKSYAGYSEMLCGVTDDEHIFDNRKQYNLNRSVLELAEACSEYKDRVNAVASWDVIPYILNYRRSELPVDFRSPHRVSKQVRNDSVTLNRALKTLMEKHPKLLFVEFCETDYYGHHGKWQEYLNAAHQNDQFIRQLWECCQQDPFYKGNTTFLI
;
A
#
# COMPACT_ATOMS: atom_id res chain seq x y z
N PRO A 1 -15.18 13.59 7.20
CA PRO A 1 -14.85 14.26 5.94
C PRO A 1 -14.65 13.22 4.86
N LEU A 2 -15.54 13.30 3.83
CA LEU A 2 -15.58 12.39 2.70
C LEU A 2 -14.26 12.40 1.93
N LEU A 3 -13.72 11.22 1.66
CA LEU A 3 -12.78 11.01 0.56
C LEU A 3 -13.53 11.32 -0.76
N PHE A 4 -13.24 12.44 -1.40
CA PHE A 4 -13.69 12.71 -2.75
C PHE A 4 -12.81 11.96 -3.74
N LEU A 5 -13.31 10.80 -4.21
CA LEU A 5 -12.84 10.19 -5.45
C LEU A 5 -13.37 11.06 -6.60
N LEU A 6 -12.53 11.83 -7.26
CA LEU A 6 -12.84 12.45 -8.54
C LEU A 6 -12.76 11.37 -9.64
N ALA A 7 -13.91 10.78 -9.94
CA ALA A 7 -14.07 9.99 -11.16
C ALA A 7 -14.26 10.95 -12.34
N VAL A 8 -13.31 11.00 -13.25
CA VAL A 8 -13.48 11.68 -14.55
C VAL A 8 -14.29 10.74 -15.44
N TYR A 9 -15.57 11.07 -15.67
CA TYR A 9 -16.44 10.38 -16.63
C TYR A 9 -16.06 10.77 -18.06
N GLY A 10 -15.48 9.84 -18.81
CA GLY A 10 -15.42 9.88 -20.26
C GLY A 10 -16.65 9.16 -20.85
N LYS A 11 -17.26 9.74 -21.90
CA LYS A 11 -18.44 9.23 -22.59
C LYS A 11 -18.17 7.88 -23.30
N ASP A 12 -19.13 6.97 -23.15
CA ASP A 12 -19.45 5.82 -24.01
C ASP A 12 -18.28 4.92 -24.51
N SER A 13 -17.90 3.98 -23.68
CA SER A 13 -17.39 2.67 -24.11
C SER A 13 -17.74 1.65 -23.03
N LYS A 14 -17.82 0.37 -23.37
CA LYS A 14 -18.03 -0.77 -22.45
C LYS A 14 -17.39 -0.44 -21.12
N LYS A 15 -18.14 -0.59 -20.01
CA LYS A 15 -17.68 -0.35 -18.65
C LYS A 15 -16.36 -1.12 -18.43
N GLU A 16 -15.25 -0.49 -18.75
CA GLU A 16 -13.93 -1.12 -18.56
C GLU A 16 -13.75 -1.33 -17.06
N GLU A 17 -13.57 -2.57 -16.69
CA GLU A 17 -13.42 -2.96 -15.29
C GLU A 17 -12.14 -2.33 -14.74
N SER A 18 -12.26 -1.46 -13.75
CA SER A 18 -11.11 -0.81 -13.09
C SER A 18 -10.32 -1.81 -12.25
N ARG A 19 -9.00 -1.70 -12.28
CA ARG A 19 -8.07 -2.44 -11.40
C ARG A 19 -7.38 -1.44 -10.50
N VAL A 20 -7.08 -1.86 -9.29
CA VAL A 20 -6.43 -1.00 -8.30
C VAL A 20 -5.27 -1.75 -7.66
N VAL A 21 -4.12 -1.11 -7.63
CA VAL A 21 -2.97 -1.54 -6.83
C VAL A 21 -2.74 -0.50 -5.75
N VAL A 22 -2.90 -0.92 -4.50
CA VAL A 22 -2.64 -0.07 -3.33
C VAL A 22 -1.28 -0.48 -2.76
N ILE A 23 -0.37 0.47 -2.62
CA ILE A 23 0.96 0.24 -2.06
C ILE A 23 1.12 1.11 -0.82
N ALA A 24 1.48 0.50 0.29
CA ALA A 24 1.85 1.19 1.52
C ALA A 24 3.32 0.94 1.85
N ILE A 25 4.02 1.97 2.31
CA ILE A 25 5.40 1.90 2.77
C ILE A 25 5.42 2.36 4.22
N ASP A 26 5.55 1.41 5.15
CA ASP A 26 5.53 1.73 6.58
C ASP A 26 6.77 2.53 6.99
N GLY A 27 6.56 3.52 7.85
CA GLY A 27 7.64 4.37 8.36
C GLY A 27 8.24 5.36 7.35
N LEU A 28 7.78 5.41 6.09
CA LEU A 28 8.26 6.37 5.10
C LEU A 28 7.76 7.78 5.44
N ARG A 29 8.69 8.71 5.65
CA ARG A 29 8.32 10.10 5.97
C ARG A 29 7.99 10.88 4.70
N TRP A 30 7.13 11.88 4.83
CA TRP A 30 6.76 12.76 3.72
C TRP A 30 7.96 13.51 3.11
N GLN A 31 9.01 13.76 3.91
CA GLN A 31 10.23 14.43 3.45
C GLN A 31 10.95 13.62 2.36
N GLU A 32 11.04 12.30 2.49
CA GLU A 32 11.68 11.43 1.50
C GLU A 32 10.94 11.51 0.16
N VAL A 33 9.61 11.61 0.20
CA VAL A 33 8.79 11.71 -1.00
C VAL A 33 8.86 13.09 -1.64
N PHE A 34 8.73 14.16 -0.84
CA PHE A 34 8.57 15.51 -1.39
C PHE A 34 9.85 16.34 -1.44
N GLU A 35 10.81 16.05 -0.59
CA GLU A 35 12.11 16.74 -0.53
C GLU A 35 13.22 15.85 -1.09
N GLY A 36 13.36 14.61 -0.60
CA GLY A 36 14.37 13.67 -1.03
C GLY A 36 14.21 13.24 -2.48
N ALA A 37 12.98 12.96 -2.93
CA ALA A 37 12.72 12.58 -4.32
C ALA A 37 13.11 13.68 -5.31
N ARG A 38 12.87 14.93 -4.96
CA ARG A 38 13.20 16.08 -5.81
C ARG A 38 14.66 16.50 -5.71
N ARG A 39 15.20 16.57 -4.49
CA ARG A 39 16.50 17.14 -4.19
C ARG A 39 17.61 16.12 -4.38
N ASP A 40 17.43 14.92 -3.85
CA ASP A 40 18.49 13.92 -3.71
C ASP A 40 18.25 12.70 -4.62
N SER A 41 17.19 12.76 -5.44
CA SER A 41 16.77 11.65 -6.33
C SER A 41 16.51 10.35 -5.57
N LEU A 42 16.03 10.45 -4.31
CA LEU A 42 15.78 9.29 -3.46
C LEU A 42 14.65 8.41 -4.00
N MET A 43 13.55 9.06 -4.47
CA MET A 43 12.39 8.37 -5.04
C MET A 43 12.03 8.97 -6.42
N PRO A 44 12.92 8.86 -7.41
CA PRO A 44 12.78 9.56 -8.70
C PRO A 44 11.59 9.06 -9.52
N PHE A 45 11.28 7.77 -9.47
CA PHE A 45 10.16 7.19 -10.22
C PHE A 45 8.82 7.71 -9.68
N LEU A 46 8.62 7.62 -8.36
CA LEU A 46 7.40 8.11 -7.71
C LEU A 46 7.18 9.60 -7.98
N TRP A 47 8.25 10.39 -7.90
CA TRP A 47 8.22 11.82 -8.21
C TRP A 47 7.82 12.10 -9.65
N GLU A 48 8.41 11.38 -10.61
CA GLU A 48 8.11 11.54 -12.04
C GLU A 48 6.66 11.16 -12.35
N MET A 49 6.21 10.02 -11.83
CA MET A 49 4.86 9.51 -12.06
C MET A 49 3.79 10.41 -11.44
N GLY A 50 4.01 10.87 -10.21
CA GLY A 50 3.08 11.78 -9.54
C GLY A 50 2.92 13.10 -10.29
N ARG A 51 3.98 13.59 -10.94
CA ARG A 51 3.94 14.84 -11.72
C ARG A 51 3.37 14.69 -13.14
N LYS A 52 3.64 13.57 -13.80
CA LYS A 52 3.29 13.38 -15.23
C LYS A 52 1.97 12.65 -15.44
N LYS A 53 1.60 11.75 -14.53
CA LYS A 53 0.47 10.83 -14.73
C LYS A 53 -0.49 10.74 -13.55
N GLY A 54 -0.18 11.40 -12.44
CA GLY A 54 -0.97 11.34 -11.23
C GLY A 54 -1.07 12.67 -10.51
N CYS A 55 -1.39 12.60 -9.22
CA CYS A 55 -1.33 13.72 -8.30
C CYS A 55 -0.60 13.30 -7.03
N MET A 56 0.00 14.26 -6.34
CA MET A 56 0.73 14.05 -5.09
C MET A 56 0.08 14.90 -4.00
N ILE A 57 -0.43 14.24 -2.96
CA ILE A 57 -1.10 14.87 -1.80
C ILE A 57 -0.24 14.65 -0.55
N GLY A 58 -0.26 15.59 0.40
CA GLY A 58 0.48 15.47 1.66
C GLY A 58 1.79 16.27 1.72
N ASN A 59 2.08 17.08 0.71
CA ASN A 59 3.24 17.98 0.75
C ASN A 59 2.99 19.13 1.73
N ARG A 60 3.53 19.03 2.94
CA ARG A 60 3.35 20.02 4.01
C ARG A 60 3.91 21.40 3.64
N ASN A 61 4.96 21.47 2.83
CA ASN A 61 5.53 22.72 2.34
C ASN A 61 4.58 23.48 1.38
N ARG A 62 3.57 22.79 0.82
CA ARG A 62 2.55 23.37 -0.05
C ARG A 62 1.18 23.43 0.63
N LYS A 63 1.12 23.36 1.95
CA LYS A 63 -0.11 23.37 2.76
C LYS A 63 -1.08 22.21 2.41
N SER A 64 -0.59 21.19 1.73
CA SER A 64 -1.35 19.97 1.48
C SER A 64 -1.13 19.02 2.64
N LYS A 65 -2.17 18.75 3.43
CA LYS A 65 -2.10 17.84 4.56
C LYS A 65 -2.82 16.53 4.23
N MET A 66 -2.17 15.43 4.57
CA MET A 66 -2.77 14.12 4.67
C MET A 66 -2.31 13.55 6.02
N GLU A 67 -3.23 13.40 6.94
CA GLU A 67 -2.95 13.05 8.33
C GLU A 67 -3.98 12.04 8.80
N VAL A 68 -3.57 11.10 9.66
CA VAL A 68 -4.49 10.21 10.38
C VAL A 68 -5.30 11.01 11.39
N ALA A 69 -6.52 10.59 11.63
CA ALA A 69 -7.41 11.21 12.62
C ALA A 69 -7.37 10.49 13.98
N ASN A 70 -6.85 9.24 14.05
CA ASN A 70 -6.70 8.51 15.30
C ASN A 70 -5.68 9.18 16.24
N GLY A 71 -5.90 9.05 17.56
CA GLY A 71 -5.01 9.59 18.59
C GLY A 71 -3.85 8.67 18.98
N ILE A 72 -3.79 7.48 18.42
CA ILE A 72 -2.83 6.43 18.82
C ILE A 72 -1.48 6.57 18.11
N TRP A 73 -1.46 6.99 16.85
CA TRP A 73 -0.28 7.25 16.03
C TRP A 73 0.69 6.05 15.96
N LYS A 74 0.14 4.85 15.84
CA LYS A 74 0.87 3.61 15.60
C LYS A 74 0.44 3.00 14.28
N SER A 75 1.30 2.19 13.69
CA SER A 75 1.07 1.57 12.37
C SER A 75 -0.25 0.82 12.31
N TYR A 76 -0.58 -0.01 13.29
CA TYR A 76 -1.86 -0.73 13.30
C TYR A 76 -3.05 0.22 13.19
N ALA A 77 -3.11 1.25 14.04
CA ALA A 77 -4.22 2.23 14.02
C ALA A 77 -4.27 3.00 12.70
N GLY A 78 -3.13 3.41 12.17
CA GLY A 78 -3.04 4.09 10.87
C GLY A 78 -3.49 3.21 9.70
N TYR A 79 -3.05 1.97 9.63
CA TYR A 79 -3.51 1.02 8.62
C TYR A 79 -5.01 0.70 8.77
N SER A 80 -5.50 0.54 10.00
CA SER A 80 -6.93 0.33 10.23
C SER A 80 -7.75 1.50 9.73
N GLU A 81 -7.36 2.73 10.08
CA GLU A 81 -8.05 3.93 9.60
C GLU A 81 -8.01 4.05 8.07
N MET A 82 -6.83 3.85 7.46
CA MET A 82 -6.65 3.94 6.01
C MET A 82 -7.51 2.89 5.26
N LEU A 83 -7.56 1.67 5.76
CA LEU A 83 -8.23 0.55 5.08
C LEU A 83 -9.70 0.38 5.46
N CYS A 84 -10.12 0.87 6.64
CA CYS A 84 -11.50 0.74 7.12
C CYS A 84 -12.28 2.06 7.06
N GLY A 85 -11.59 3.20 6.92
CA GLY A 85 -12.22 4.52 6.84
C GLY A 85 -12.77 5.06 8.17
N VAL A 86 -12.40 4.44 9.28
CA VAL A 86 -12.84 4.83 10.63
C VAL A 86 -11.68 4.75 11.62
N THR A 87 -11.70 5.63 12.63
CA THR A 87 -10.82 5.52 13.80
C THR A 87 -11.42 4.56 14.81
N ASP A 88 -10.58 3.85 15.55
CA ASP A 88 -11.01 2.91 16.60
C ASP A 88 -10.01 2.90 17.75
N ASP A 89 -9.88 4.04 18.43
CA ASP A 89 -8.92 4.23 19.51
C ASP A 89 -9.30 3.46 20.78
N GLU A 90 -10.54 2.97 20.87
CA GLU A 90 -11.01 2.17 22.00
C GLU A 90 -10.53 0.71 21.94
N HIS A 91 -10.41 0.13 20.74
CA HIS A 91 -10.03 -1.26 20.56
C HIS A 91 -8.61 -1.42 19.98
N ILE A 92 -8.08 -0.38 19.30
CA ILE A 92 -6.79 -0.41 18.62
C ILE A 92 -5.86 0.64 19.24
N PHE A 93 -5.00 0.21 20.16
CA PHE A 93 -4.08 1.12 20.89
C PHE A 93 -2.61 0.70 20.82
N ASP A 94 -2.28 -0.40 20.14
CA ASP A 94 -0.92 -0.84 19.89
C ASP A 94 -0.81 -1.73 18.62
N ASN A 95 0.42 -2.21 18.34
CA ASN A 95 0.74 -3.02 17.18
C ASN A 95 0.63 -4.55 17.45
N ARG A 96 -0.16 -4.98 18.44
CA ARG A 96 -0.32 -6.40 18.74
C ARG A 96 -1.09 -7.14 17.65
N LYS A 97 -0.86 -8.44 17.53
CA LYS A 97 -1.60 -9.32 16.62
C LYS A 97 -2.99 -9.64 17.18
N GLN A 98 -3.91 -8.72 17.04
CA GLN A 98 -5.33 -8.88 17.32
C GLN A 98 -6.15 -8.75 16.03
N TYR A 99 -7.26 -9.45 15.92
CA TYR A 99 -8.12 -9.32 14.74
C TYR A 99 -8.91 -8.01 14.78
N ASN A 100 -8.81 -7.23 13.73
CA ASN A 100 -9.55 -5.98 13.58
C ASN A 100 -11.06 -6.26 13.56
N LEU A 101 -11.80 -5.54 14.36
CA LEU A 101 -13.26 -5.62 14.38
C LEU A 101 -13.90 -4.87 13.21
N ASN A 102 -13.21 -3.85 12.70
CA ASN A 102 -13.68 -3.05 11.56
C ASN A 102 -13.45 -3.80 10.25
N ARG A 103 -14.32 -3.59 9.27
CA ARG A 103 -14.20 -4.17 7.94
C ARG A 103 -13.36 -3.30 7.04
N SER A 104 -12.34 -3.89 6.44
CA SER A 104 -11.50 -3.19 5.46
C SER A 104 -12.18 -3.10 4.09
N VAL A 105 -11.76 -2.11 3.29
CA VAL A 105 -12.17 -1.97 1.89
C VAL A 105 -11.86 -3.24 1.07
N LEU A 106 -10.80 -3.97 1.41
CA LEU A 106 -10.47 -5.24 0.75
C LEU A 106 -11.52 -6.31 1.07
N GLU A 107 -11.95 -6.41 2.34
CA GLU A 107 -13.00 -7.35 2.75
C GLU A 107 -14.35 -7.00 2.09
N LEU A 108 -14.68 -5.71 2.01
CA LEU A 108 -15.90 -5.25 1.34
C LEU A 108 -15.84 -5.52 -0.17
N ALA A 109 -14.70 -5.31 -0.80
CA ALA A 109 -14.51 -5.63 -2.22
C ALA A 109 -14.64 -7.13 -2.46
N GLU A 110 -14.01 -7.98 -1.65
CA GLU A 110 -14.12 -9.45 -1.79
C GLU A 110 -15.57 -9.95 -1.63
N ALA A 111 -16.36 -9.29 -0.80
CA ALA A 111 -17.80 -9.60 -0.64
C ALA A 111 -18.65 -9.15 -1.85
N CYS A 112 -18.13 -8.28 -2.70
CA CYS A 112 -18.81 -7.81 -3.90
C CYS A 112 -18.61 -8.79 -5.05
N SER A 113 -19.68 -9.20 -5.74
CA SER A 113 -19.64 -10.20 -6.82
C SER A 113 -18.66 -9.86 -7.95
N GLU A 114 -18.46 -8.58 -8.23
CA GLU A 114 -17.53 -8.08 -9.26
C GLU A 114 -16.05 -8.34 -8.91
N TYR A 115 -15.70 -8.35 -7.61
CA TYR A 115 -14.33 -8.50 -7.10
C TYR A 115 -14.07 -9.83 -6.41
N LYS A 116 -15.11 -10.67 -6.25
CA LYS A 116 -14.98 -11.96 -5.57
C LYS A 116 -13.90 -12.82 -6.19
N ASP A 117 -13.04 -13.41 -5.34
CA ASP A 117 -11.86 -14.20 -5.72
C ASP A 117 -10.79 -13.40 -6.52
N ARG A 118 -10.90 -12.04 -6.53
CA ARG A 118 -10.03 -11.13 -7.27
C ARG A 118 -9.38 -10.07 -6.39
N VAL A 119 -9.41 -10.27 -5.07
CA VAL A 119 -8.73 -9.40 -4.09
C VAL A 119 -7.60 -10.18 -3.46
N ASN A 120 -6.39 -9.60 -3.44
CA ASN A 120 -5.22 -10.20 -2.83
C ASN A 120 -4.45 -9.17 -1.98
N ALA A 121 -3.73 -9.65 -0.99
CA ALA A 121 -2.80 -8.84 -0.21
C ALA A 121 -1.44 -9.54 -0.09
N VAL A 122 -0.37 -8.76 -0.18
CA VAL A 122 1.02 -9.22 -0.03
C VAL A 122 1.74 -8.25 0.90
N ALA A 123 2.23 -8.71 2.05
CA ALA A 123 2.74 -7.83 3.09
C ALA A 123 4.09 -8.29 3.66
N SER A 124 4.94 -7.34 3.99
CA SER A 124 6.20 -7.57 4.70
C SER A 124 5.98 -7.75 6.19
N TRP A 125 5.08 -6.98 6.79
CA TRP A 125 4.79 -7.04 8.22
C TRP A 125 3.74 -8.10 8.55
N ASP A 126 4.04 -8.96 9.51
CA ASP A 126 3.19 -10.10 9.88
C ASP A 126 1.98 -9.75 10.75
N VAL A 127 1.71 -8.45 10.96
CA VAL A 127 0.50 -7.93 11.60
C VAL A 127 -0.59 -7.57 10.58
N ILE A 128 -0.23 -7.27 9.34
CA ILE A 128 -1.19 -6.93 8.27
C ILE A 128 -2.33 -7.94 8.13
N PRO A 129 -2.11 -9.28 8.19
CA PRO A 129 -3.20 -10.25 8.17
C PRO A 129 -4.25 -10.06 9.26
N TYR A 130 -3.84 -9.56 10.41
CA TYR A 130 -4.74 -9.30 11.54
C TYR A 130 -5.51 -8.00 11.33
N ILE A 131 -4.87 -6.97 10.77
CA ILE A 131 -5.52 -5.71 10.38
C ILE A 131 -6.62 -5.97 9.35
N LEU A 132 -6.33 -6.82 8.35
CA LEU A 132 -7.29 -7.24 7.33
C LEU A 132 -8.32 -8.26 7.84
N ASN A 133 -8.17 -8.75 9.05
CA ASN A 133 -8.95 -9.85 9.64
C ASN A 133 -9.12 -11.01 8.65
N TYR A 134 -7.99 -11.55 8.17
CA TYR A 134 -7.95 -12.57 7.11
C TYR A 134 -8.75 -13.83 7.43
N ARG A 135 -9.07 -14.09 8.71
CA ARG A 135 -9.93 -15.21 9.11
C ARG A 135 -11.41 -14.95 8.79
N ARG A 136 -11.89 -13.72 9.03
CA ARG A 136 -13.28 -13.34 8.73
C ARG A 136 -13.47 -13.08 7.23
N SER A 137 -12.50 -12.40 6.64
CA SER A 137 -12.56 -11.96 5.24
C SER A 137 -12.26 -13.07 4.23
N GLU A 138 -11.63 -14.16 4.68
CA GLU A 138 -11.10 -15.24 3.82
C GLU A 138 -10.13 -14.74 2.74
N LEU A 139 -9.65 -13.50 2.87
CA LEU A 139 -8.73 -12.89 1.93
C LEU A 139 -7.40 -13.66 1.86
N PRO A 140 -6.89 -13.96 0.67
CA PRO A 140 -5.56 -14.49 0.50
C PRO A 140 -4.50 -13.41 0.82
N VAL A 141 -3.86 -13.55 1.99
CA VAL A 141 -2.78 -12.66 2.43
C VAL A 141 -1.45 -13.42 2.44
N ASP A 142 -0.53 -13.04 1.57
CA ASP A 142 0.83 -13.59 1.53
C ASP A 142 1.77 -12.74 2.41
N PHE A 143 2.21 -13.28 3.54
CA PHE A 143 3.09 -12.59 4.51
C PHE A 143 4.20 -13.48 5.08
N ARG A 144 4.18 -14.78 4.78
CA ARG A 144 5.11 -15.75 5.39
C ARG A 144 6.35 -15.94 4.53
N SER A 145 7.52 -15.90 5.16
CA SER A 145 8.81 -16.20 4.51
C SER A 145 9.87 -16.56 5.54
N PRO A 146 10.83 -17.43 5.23
CA PRO A 146 12.06 -17.59 6.02
C PRO A 146 13.02 -16.41 5.86
N HIS A 147 12.96 -15.66 4.76
CA HIS A 147 13.82 -14.50 4.48
C HIS A 147 13.23 -13.24 5.13
N ARG A 148 13.85 -12.80 6.21
CA ARG A 148 13.34 -11.74 7.09
C ARG A 148 14.45 -10.81 7.57
N VAL A 149 14.13 -9.54 7.77
CA VAL A 149 14.99 -8.57 8.49
C VAL A 149 14.75 -8.66 9.99
N SER A 150 13.59 -9.16 10.43
CA SER A 150 13.27 -9.42 11.85
C SER A 150 12.29 -10.57 12.00
N LYS A 151 11.94 -10.92 13.27
CA LYS A 151 10.93 -11.96 13.54
C LYS A 151 9.55 -11.63 12.93
N GLN A 152 9.22 -10.33 12.76
CA GLN A 152 7.92 -9.85 12.32
C GLN A 152 7.91 -9.30 10.90
N VAL A 153 9.08 -8.94 10.35
CA VAL A 153 9.20 -8.27 9.06
C VAL A 153 10.03 -9.13 8.11
N ARG A 154 9.43 -9.55 6.99
CA ARG A 154 10.17 -10.20 5.91
C ARG A 154 10.82 -9.16 5.01
N ASN A 155 11.82 -9.57 4.23
CA ASN A 155 12.48 -8.69 3.28
C ASN A 155 11.49 -8.16 2.24
N ASP A 156 11.53 -6.84 1.97
CA ASP A 156 10.66 -6.17 1.00
C ASP A 156 10.86 -6.70 -0.42
N SER A 157 12.06 -7.15 -0.77
CA SER A 157 12.35 -7.82 -2.04
C SER A 157 11.56 -9.13 -2.22
N VAL A 158 11.32 -9.86 -1.14
CA VAL A 158 10.46 -11.06 -1.16
C VAL A 158 9.01 -10.66 -1.37
N THR A 159 8.57 -9.58 -0.72
CA THR A 159 7.23 -9.01 -0.89
C THR A 159 7.00 -8.58 -2.34
N LEU A 160 7.96 -7.86 -2.93
CA LEU A 160 7.93 -7.51 -4.35
C LEU A 160 7.75 -8.74 -5.25
N ASN A 161 8.62 -9.74 -5.10
CA ASN A 161 8.58 -10.95 -5.94
C ASN A 161 7.23 -11.68 -5.82
N ARG A 162 6.66 -11.72 -4.63
CA ARG A 162 5.34 -12.30 -4.39
C ARG A 162 4.21 -11.46 -5.00
N ALA A 163 4.30 -10.14 -4.92
CA ALA A 163 3.34 -9.23 -5.56
C ALA A 163 3.37 -9.34 -7.09
N LEU A 164 4.56 -9.36 -7.71
CA LEU A 164 4.73 -9.57 -9.14
C LEU A 164 4.15 -10.93 -9.57
N LYS A 165 4.48 -12.00 -8.84
CA LYS A 165 3.91 -13.32 -9.10
C LYS A 165 2.38 -13.32 -9.00
N THR A 166 1.82 -12.65 -7.99
CA THR A 166 0.38 -12.52 -7.81
C THR A 166 -0.27 -11.77 -8.97
N LEU A 167 0.33 -10.68 -9.44
CA LEU A 167 -0.15 -9.96 -10.62
C LEU A 167 -0.17 -10.86 -11.86
N MET A 168 0.92 -11.57 -12.14
CA MET A 168 1.07 -12.38 -13.35
C MET A 168 0.22 -13.67 -13.34
N GLU A 169 0.04 -14.31 -12.19
CA GLU A 169 -0.61 -15.62 -12.13
C GLU A 169 -2.09 -15.55 -11.73
N LYS A 170 -2.47 -14.60 -10.86
CA LYS A 170 -3.83 -14.51 -10.33
C LYS A 170 -4.67 -13.41 -10.95
N HIS A 171 -4.04 -12.42 -11.55
CA HIS A 171 -4.70 -11.25 -12.14
C HIS A 171 -5.76 -10.61 -11.23
N PRO A 172 -5.40 -10.22 -9.98
CA PRO A 172 -6.36 -9.56 -9.08
C PRO A 172 -6.87 -8.24 -9.67
N LYS A 173 -8.13 -7.89 -9.36
CA LYS A 173 -8.69 -6.57 -9.63
C LYS A 173 -8.29 -5.55 -8.55
N LEU A 174 -8.07 -6.03 -7.33
CA LEU A 174 -7.57 -5.23 -6.20
C LEU A 174 -6.39 -5.96 -5.55
N LEU A 175 -5.22 -5.35 -5.59
CA LEU A 175 -4.03 -5.83 -4.91
C LEU A 175 -3.58 -4.80 -3.88
N PHE A 176 -3.41 -5.23 -2.63
CA PHE A 176 -2.73 -4.47 -1.59
C PHE A 176 -1.32 -5.01 -1.39
N VAL A 177 -0.32 -4.14 -1.43
CA VAL A 177 1.10 -4.44 -1.17
C VAL A 177 1.60 -3.57 -0.05
N GLU A 178 2.26 -4.16 0.96
CA GLU A 178 2.87 -3.41 2.04
C GLU A 178 4.35 -3.74 2.17
N PHE A 179 5.20 -2.70 2.20
CA PHE A 179 6.63 -2.75 2.46
C PHE A 179 6.93 -2.18 3.85
N CYS A 180 7.91 -2.76 4.57
CA CYS A 180 8.13 -2.45 5.98
C CYS A 180 9.60 -2.30 6.40
N GLU A 181 10.56 -2.43 5.50
CA GLU A 181 11.99 -2.29 5.85
C GLU A 181 12.34 -0.86 6.27
N THR A 182 11.66 0.16 5.72
CA THR A 182 11.82 1.56 6.12
C THR A 182 11.48 1.76 7.60
N ASP A 183 10.34 1.24 8.06
CA ASP A 183 9.94 1.29 9.47
C ASP A 183 10.95 0.55 10.36
N TYR A 184 11.31 -0.67 9.96
CA TYR A 184 12.28 -1.48 10.70
C TYR A 184 13.61 -0.74 10.89
N TYR A 185 14.20 -0.19 9.84
CA TYR A 185 15.49 0.51 9.93
C TYR A 185 15.35 1.85 10.66
N GLY A 186 14.24 2.56 10.49
CA GLY A 186 13.93 3.79 11.23
C GLY A 186 13.89 3.55 12.74
N HIS A 187 13.20 2.53 13.19
CA HIS A 187 13.13 2.14 14.61
C HIS A 187 14.47 1.70 15.21
N HIS A 188 15.39 1.20 14.39
CA HIS A 188 16.71 0.76 14.84
C HIS A 188 17.82 1.83 14.70
N GLY A 189 17.45 3.06 14.32
CA GLY A 189 18.40 4.15 14.12
C GLY A 189 19.38 3.93 12.97
N LYS A 190 19.06 3.04 12.04
CA LYS A 190 19.87 2.68 10.87
C LYS A 190 19.54 3.58 9.70
N TRP A 191 19.99 4.83 9.80
CA TRP A 191 19.56 5.86 8.88
C TRP A 191 19.95 5.60 7.42
N GLN A 192 21.16 5.10 7.17
CA GLN A 192 21.59 4.82 5.79
C GLN A 192 20.80 3.66 5.18
N GLU A 193 20.54 2.61 5.96
CA GLU A 193 19.71 1.49 5.54
C GLU A 193 18.25 1.91 5.31
N TYR A 194 17.74 2.84 6.13
CA TYR A 194 16.43 3.45 5.92
C TYR A 194 16.32 4.17 4.55
N LEU A 195 17.31 5.01 4.24
CA LEU A 195 17.35 5.71 2.94
C LEU A 195 17.50 4.73 1.78
N ASN A 196 18.33 3.70 1.93
CA ASN A 196 18.49 2.65 0.94
C ASN A 196 17.17 1.89 0.71
N ALA A 197 16.45 1.55 1.78
CA ALA A 197 15.14 0.89 1.69
C ALA A 197 14.10 1.79 1.00
N ALA A 198 14.07 3.08 1.31
CA ALA A 198 13.17 4.04 0.63
C ALA A 198 13.47 4.12 -0.87
N HIS A 199 14.75 4.22 -1.26
CA HIS A 199 15.15 4.20 -2.67
C HIS A 199 14.79 2.87 -3.34
N GLN A 200 15.01 1.76 -2.67
CA GLN A 200 14.67 0.43 -3.17
C GLN A 200 13.16 0.28 -3.38
N ASN A 201 12.34 0.81 -2.46
CA ASN A 201 10.89 0.78 -2.60
C ASN A 201 10.41 1.60 -3.81
N ASP A 202 11.06 2.70 -4.16
CA ASP A 202 10.79 3.43 -5.42
C ASP A 202 11.03 2.54 -6.65
N GLN A 203 12.11 1.75 -6.65
CA GLN A 203 12.39 0.79 -7.73
C GLN A 203 11.37 -0.37 -7.74
N PHE A 204 10.86 -0.79 -6.58
CA PHE A 204 9.83 -1.81 -6.48
C PHE A 204 8.50 -1.32 -7.04
N ILE A 205 8.11 -0.08 -6.72
CA ILE A 205 6.93 0.57 -7.30
C ILE A 205 7.05 0.63 -8.83
N ARG A 206 8.23 0.99 -9.34
CA ARG A 206 8.50 0.99 -10.78
C ARG A 206 8.29 -0.38 -11.40
N GLN A 207 8.83 -1.44 -10.80
CA GLN A 207 8.68 -2.81 -11.32
C GLN A 207 7.22 -3.26 -11.33
N LEU A 208 6.45 -2.98 -10.27
CA LEU A 208 5.02 -3.26 -10.22
C LEU A 208 4.25 -2.49 -11.31
N TRP A 209 4.57 -1.23 -11.51
CA TRP A 209 4.00 -0.42 -12.58
C TRP A 209 4.33 -0.99 -13.96
N GLU A 210 5.59 -1.27 -14.25
CA GLU A 210 6.04 -1.81 -15.54
C GLU A 210 5.40 -3.17 -15.83
N CYS A 211 5.26 -4.05 -14.82
CA CYS A 211 4.51 -5.30 -14.94
C CYS A 211 3.07 -5.04 -15.40
N CYS A 212 2.36 -4.11 -14.77
CA CYS A 212 1.00 -3.74 -15.17
C CYS A 212 0.93 -3.10 -16.56
N GLN A 213 1.95 -2.37 -17.01
CA GLN A 213 1.97 -1.78 -18.36
C GLN A 213 2.26 -2.80 -19.48
N GLN A 214 2.86 -3.93 -19.14
CA GLN A 214 3.15 -5.00 -20.10
C GLN A 214 2.00 -5.99 -20.24
N ASP A 215 1.14 -6.13 -19.24
CA ASP A 215 0.04 -7.08 -19.23
C ASP A 215 -1.25 -6.44 -19.78
N PRO A 216 -1.87 -7.01 -20.85
CA PRO A 216 -3.10 -6.49 -21.41
C PRO A 216 -4.28 -6.40 -20.42
N PHE A 217 -4.31 -7.24 -19.38
CA PHE A 217 -5.33 -7.19 -18.34
C PHE A 217 -5.26 -5.90 -17.52
N TYR A 218 -4.06 -5.36 -17.30
CA TYR A 218 -3.83 -4.17 -16.47
C TYR A 218 -3.63 -2.90 -17.27
N LYS A 219 -3.02 -2.99 -18.44
CA LYS A 219 -2.58 -1.85 -19.24
C LYS A 219 -3.74 -0.90 -19.56
N GLY A 220 -3.57 0.35 -19.18
CA GLY A 220 -4.57 1.41 -19.42
C GLY A 220 -5.73 1.44 -18.42
N ASN A 221 -5.94 0.38 -17.61
CA ASN A 221 -7.09 0.21 -16.75
C ASN A 221 -6.72 0.05 -15.26
N THR A 222 -5.50 0.40 -14.86
CA THR A 222 -5.03 0.21 -13.48
C THR A 222 -4.68 1.54 -12.83
N THR A 223 -5.26 1.76 -11.66
CA THR A 223 -4.92 2.89 -10.78
C THR A 223 -3.97 2.42 -9.69
N PHE A 224 -2.88 3.16 -9.49
CA PHE A 224 -1.98 2.99 -8.36
C PHE A 224 -2.30 4.03 -7.29
N LEU A 225 -2.52 3.57 -6.06
CA LEU A 225 -2.62 4.38 -4.83
C LEU A 225 -1.39 4.07 -3.98
N ILE A 226 -0.56 5.07 -3.68
CA ILE A 226 0.71 4.89 -2.98
C ILE A 226 0.80 5.87 -1.82
#